data_c38480dec435eb8ce21f3c78313af2b0
#
_entry.id   c38480dec435eb8ce21f3c78313af2b0
#
_cell.length_a   1.000
_cell.length_b   1.000
_cell.length_c   1.000
_cell.angle_alpha   90.00
_cell.angle_beta   90.00
_cell.angle_gamma   90.00
#
_symmetry.space_group_name_H-M   'P 1'
#
loop_
_entity.id
_entity.type
_entity.pdbx_description
1 polymer ?
#
loop_
_entity_poly.entity_id
_entity_poly.type
_entity_poly.pdbx_seq_one_letter_code
_entity_poly.pdbx_strand_id
1 'polypeptide(L)'
;MAKLFSLEGITAAVKAIKDKGVAASTSAAKRAVNSMRLTYRADKPYDNGAALTPPMGWSSWNTFRNKIDEELIYETALAMKNSGLLDCGYRYINIDDCWQSSMRDNDGRLQGDFVKFPSGIKALVERVNALGAKLGIYTSNGTLTCEDLPASLGNEAVDADTFAEWGVEYFKYDFCHNVPIPSKAPDIEKITVSKLGSSEERAYSAREAVLSGEARIVDDPKLASGCCITGLSANAGRCDFNNVVADGDGEYILTLCIRKKNNCNKYLEIIVNGEERYKTTLPATKSFTPDGRHQVRIRLRGGVNTVSIYNPVASKQDSAAIQYTDMGAELKRATRQYAEKHGTPEKPIVFSICEWGFNFPWRWGAKAGNLWRTTADIKPMWASVIGIYEINVLLYKYAGIGAWNDPDMLEVGNGELSYEENKAHFSLWCMMAAPLILGNDIRHFVKQDGTPDTANPVYSIVANREMIAVDQDALGVQCRRIKTNGAEDVLVKPLAGGEFAVCFLNKAGSPTRMKQPVRDIICRTFVDTPFAEVYTARDLWSGKEFEISDKIEAAVPAHGVRVFRVRAK
;
A
#
# COMPACT_ATOMS: atom_id res chain seq x y z
N MET A 1 5.09 17.84 14.97
CA MET A 1 5.47 16.86 13.93
C MET A 1 5.05 17.28 12.53
N ALA A 2 3.89 17.92 12.33
CA ALA A 2 3.44 18.39 11.01
C ALA A 2 4.38 19.40 10.29
N LYS A 3 5.17 20.19 11.02
CA LYS A 3 6.17 21.12 10.44
C LYS A 3 7.42 20.47 9.82
N LEU A 4 7.71 19.21 10.13
CA LEU A 4 8.89 18.49 9.58
C LEU A 4 8.64 17.90 8.19
N PHE A 5 7.39 17.78 7.77
CA PHE A 5 6.97 17.16 6.50
C PHE A 5 6.26 18.14 5.56
N SER A 6 6.28 19.45 5.88
CA SER A 6 5.88 20.48 4.93
C SER A 6 7.01 20.70 3.91
N LEU A 7 6.67 21.18 2.72
CA LEU A 7 7.65 21.56 1.69
C LEU A 7 8.71 22.52 2.25
N GLU A 8 8.33 23.42 3.16
CA GLU A 8 9.23 24.30 3.92
C GLU A 8 10.17 23.51 4.85
N GLY A 9 9.69 22.44 5.50
CA GLY A 9 10.51 21.58 6.35
C GLY A 9 11.55 20.79 5.56
N ILE A 10 11.18 20.27 4.38
CA ILE A 10 12.10 19.57 3.48
C ILE A 10 13.10 20.57 2.87
N THR A 11 12.66 21.75 2.45
CA THR A 11 13.51 22.80 1.90
C THR A 11 14.44 23.36 2.97
N ALA A 12 13.95 23.54 4.20
CA ALA A 12 14.78 23.96 5.35
C ALA A 12 15.81 22.89 5.74
N ALA A 13 15.47 21.60 5.68
CA ALA A 13 16.39 20.50 5.93
C ALA A 13 17.47 20.41 4.85
N VAL A 14 17.10 20.57 3.57
CA VAL A 14 18.04 20.60 2.45
C VAL A 14 18.96 21.84 2.53
N LYS A 15 18.42 22.99 2.92
CA LYS A 15 19.20 24.22 3.13
C LYS A 15 20.14 24.11 4.34
N ALA A 16 19.67 23.55 5.45
CA ALA A 16 20.50 23.31 6.63
C ALA A 16 21.63 22.30 6.37
N ILE A 17 21.45 21.35 5.45
CA ILE A 17 22.49 20.42 4.99
C ILE A 17 23.52 21.15 4.09
N LYS A 18 23.09 22.14 3.30
CA LYS A 18 23.97 22.98 2.48
C LYS A 18 24.76 23.98 3.32
N ASP A 19 24.16 24.57 4.33
CA ASP A 19 24.72 25.65 5.13
C ASP A 19 25.59 25.17 6.31
N LYS A 20 25.44 23.93 6.75
CA LYS A 20 26.28 23.31 7.79
C LYS A 20 27.19 22.28 7.14
N GLY A 21 28.42 22.69 6.90
CA GLY A 21 29.45 21.84 6.28
C GLY A 21 29.46 20.39 6.78
N VAL A 22 29.79 19.49 5.88
CA VAL A 22 29.65 18.03 5.87
C VAL A 22 30.17 17.27 7.12
N ALA A 23 30.84 17.93 8.05
CA ALA A 23 31.43 17.29 9.24
C ALA A 23 30.47 16.99 10.39
N ALA A 24 29.28 17.57 10.41
CA ALA A 24 28.32 17.42 11.52
C ALA A 24 26.99 16.74 11.12
N SER A 25 26.93 16.08 9.98
CA SER A 25 25.74 15.31 9.61
C SER A 25 25.61 14.08 10.51
N THR A 26 24.84 14.24 11.55
CA THR A 26 24.49 13.21 12.51
C THR A 26 24.05 11.92 11.82
N SER A 27 24.17 10.78 12.52
CA SER A 27 23.72 9.44 12.10
C SER A 27 22.29 9.41 11.52
N ALA A 28 21.46 10.43 11.80
CA ALA A 28 20.10 10.57 11.26
C ALA A 28 20.09 11.06 9.80
N ALA A 29 20.94 12.02 9.43
CA ALA A 29 21.04 12.49 8.04
C ALA A 29 21.70 11.41 7.16
N LYS A 30 22.73 10.73 7.67
CA LYS A 30 23.32 9.55 7.00
C LYS A 30 22.30 8.42 6.83
N ARG A 31 21.45 8.16 7.83
CA ARG A 31 20.36 7.19 7.73
C ARG A 31 19.32 7.60 6.71
N ALA A 32 18.93 8.87 6.64
CA ALA A 32 17.99 9.37 5.63
C ALA A 32 18.59 9.27 4.21
N VAL A 33 19.86 9.63 4.00
CA VAL A 33 20.53 9.52 2.70
C VAL A 33 20.80 8.06 2.32
N ASN A 34 21.22 7.21 3.24
CA ASN A 34 21.38 5.78 2.99
C ASN A 34 20.02 5.10 2.76
N SER A 35 18.97 5.56 3.42
CA SER A 35 17.62 5.06 3.19
C SER A 35 17.08 5.42 1.79
N MET A 36 17.50 6.54 1.20
CA MET A 36 17.20 6.89 -0.20
C MET A 36 17.99 6.08 -1.22
N ARG A 37 19.11 5.45 -0.83
CA ARG A 37 19.97 4.65 -1.71
C ARG A 37 19.67 3.15 -1.69
N LEU A 38 18.93 2.67 -0.70
CA LEU A 38 18.54 1.27 -0.65
C LEU A 38 17.41 1.01 -1.65
N THR A 39 17.76 0.49 -2.80
CA THR A 39 16.83 -0.14 -3.74
C THR A 39 16.27 -1.39 -3.09
N TYR A 40 15.16 -1.28 -2.42
CA TYR A 40 14.40 -2.43 -1.96
C TYR A 40 13.55 -2.95 -3.12
N ARG A 41 14.16 -3.72 -4.03
CA ARG A 41 13.37 -4.66 -4.81
C ARG A 41 13.05 -5.80 -3.86
N ALA A 42 11.76 -6.06 -3.68
CA ALA A 42 11.33 -7.23 -2.94
C ALA A 42 11.87 -8.48 -3.64
N ASP A 43 12.65 -9.30 -2.93
CA ASP A 43 13.12 -10.61 -3.44
C ASP A 43 11.94 -11.52 -3.80
N LYS A 44 10.77 -11.28 -3.22
CA LYS A 44 9.49 -11.88 -3.57
C LYS A 44 8.40 -10.80 -3.45
N PRO A 45 7.90 -10.25 -4.56
CA PRO A 45 6.79 -9.30 -4.53
C PRO A 45 5.49 -10.01 -4.07
N TYR A 46 4.54 -9.19 -3.60
CA TYR A 46 3.17 -9.64 -3.39
C TYR A 46 2.54 -9.90 -4.75
N ASP A 47 2.52 -11.16 -5.15
CA ASP A 47 1.91 -11.60 -6.41
C ASP A 47 0.63 -12.38 -6.09
N ASN A 48 -0.49 -11.80 -6.47
CA ASN A 48 -1.81 -12.42 -6.41
C ASN A 48 -2.52 -12.40 -7.76
N GLY A 49 -1.80 -12.06 -8.84
CA GLY A 49 -2.36 -11.96 -10.19
C GLY A 49 -3.26 -10.75 -10.44
N ALA A 50 -3.43 -9.85 -9.45
CA ALA A 50 -4.23 -8.63 -9.58
C ALA A 50 -3.37 -7.40 -9.89
N ALA A 51 -4.01 -6.31 -10.33
CA ALA A 51 -3.38 -5.01 -10.56
C ALA A 51 -2.14 -5.06 -11.46
N LEU A 52 -2.15 -5.86 -12.52
CA LEU A 52 -1.05 -5.93 -13.49
C LEU A 52 -0.81 -4.59 -14.20
N THR A 53 -1.83 -3.76 -14.30
CA THR A 53 -1.78 -2.33 -14.61
C THR A 53 -2.34 -1.54 -13.44
N PRO A 54 -2.11 -0.21 -13.35
CA PRO A 54 -2.69 0.60 -12.27
C PRO A 54 -4.21 0.43 -12.19
N PRO A 55 -4.80 0.16 -11.02
CA PRO A 55 -6.24 0.01 -10.89
C PRO A 55 -7.00 1.26 -11.28
N MET A 56 -8.13 1.09 -11.96
CA MET A 56 -9.02 2.17 -12.36
C MET A 56 -10.42 1.96 -11.77
N GLY A 57 -10.99 2.99 -11.17
CA GLY A 57 -12.29 2.90 -10.53
C GLY A 57 -12.79 4.21 -9.96
N TRP A 58 -13.63 4.09 -8.95
CA TRP A 58 -14.23 5.19 -8.20
C TRP A 58 -14.24 4.86 -6.71
N SER A 59 -14.20 5.87 -5.86
CA SER A 59 -14.34 5.72 -4.40
C SER A 59 -15.26 6.78 -3.82
N SER A 60 -16.03 6.40 -2.80
CA SER A 60 -17.09 7.21 -2.23
C SER A 60 -16.60 8.38 -1.37
N TRP A 61 -15.35 8.35 -0.88
CA TRP A 61 -14.94 9.23 0.23
C TRP A 61 -14.95 10.71 -0.09
N ASN A 62 -14.29 11.14 -1.17
CA ASN A 62 -14.00 12.57 -1.37
C ASN A 62 -15.25 13.42 -1.58
N THR A 63 -16.28 12.87 -2.22
CA THR A 63 -17.54 13.58 -2.45
C THR A 63 -18.59 13.29 -1.39
N PHE A 64 -18.74 12.02 -0.97
CA PHE A 64 -19.91 11.61 -0.17
C PHE A 64 -19.58 11.42 1.31
N ARG A 65 -18.33 11.12 1.67
CA ARG A 65 -17.91 10.85 3.04
C ARG A 65 -18.85 9.81 3.72
N ASN A 66 -19.46 10.16 4.84
CA ASN A 66 -20.39 9.30 5.56
C ASN A 66 -21.82 9.24 4.98
N LYS A 67 -22.10 10.01 3.92
CA LYS A 67 -23.44 10.08 3.27
C LYS A 67 -23.55 9.06 2.15
N ILE A 68 -23.39 7.80 2.48
CA ILE A 68 -23.43 6.68 1.56
C ILE A 68 -24.51 5.68 1.97
N ASP A 69 -25.09 5.02 0.98
CA ASP A 69 -26.00 3.89 1.14
C ASP A 69 -25.89 2.96 -0.07
N GLU A 70 -26.59 1.83 -0.03
CA GLU A 70 -26.50 0.82 -1.09
C GLU A 70 -27.03 1.31 -2.45
N GLU A 71 -28.00 2.24 -2.45
CA GLU A 71 -28.56 2.77 -3.70
C GLU A 71 -27.61 3.74 -4.37
N LEU A 72 -26.98 4.65 -3.61
CA LEU A 72 -25.91 5.51 -4.13
C LEU A 72 -24.80 4.69 -4.79
N ILE A 73 -24.36 3.62 -4.15
CA ILE A 73 -23.29 2.75 -4.67
C ILE A 73 -23.74 2.05 -5.95
N TYR A 74 -24.97 1.54 -5.98
CA TYR A 74 -25.54 0.90 -7.17
C TYR A 74 -25.74 1.89 -8.33
N GLU A 75 -26.31 3.07 -8.07
CA GLU A 75 -26.46 4.14 -9.06
C GLU A 75 -25.14 4.58 -9.64
N THR A 76 -24.09 4.67 -8.82
CA THR A 76 -22.73 4.99 -9.26
C THR A 76 -22.16 3.90 -10.18
N ALA A 77 -22.35 2.63 -9.84
CA ALA A 77 -21.96 1.52 -10.71
C ALA A 77 -22.74 1.53 -12.05
N LEU A 78 -24.02 1.82 -12.00
CA LEU A 78 -24.85 1.97 -13.19
C LEU A 78 -24.40 3.16 -14.06
N ALA A 79 -24.05 4.27 -13.44
CA ALA A 79 -23.50 5.43 -14.13
C ALA A 79 -22.13 5.12 -14.77
N MET A 80 -21.26 4.38 -14.10
CA MET A 80 -19.99 3.91 -14.68
C MET A 80 -20.21 3.09 -15.95
N LYS A 81 -21.21 2.23 -15.96
CA LYS A 81 -21.63 1.46 -17.14
C LYS A 81 -22.20 2.37 -18.23
N ASN A 82 -23.21 3.16 -17.91
CA ASN A 82 -23.98 3.94 -18.86
C ASN A 82 -23.19 5.09 -19.47
N SER A 83 -22.22 5.66 -18.76
CA SER A 83 -21.29 6.65 -19.29
C SER A 83 -20.23 6.06 -20.22
N GLY A 84 -20.07 4.73 -20.29
CA GLY A 84 -19.02 4.07 -21.05
C GLY A 84 -17.64 4.06 -20.36
N LEU A 85 -17.56 4.44 -19.08
CA LEU A 85 -16.30 4.38 -18.32
C LEU A 85 -15.80 2.94 -18.16
N LEU A 86 -16.69 1.93 -18.09
CA LEU A 86 -16.28 0.52 -18.12
C LEU A 86 -15.48 0.19 -19.40
N ASP A 87 -15.88 0.75 -20.56
CA ASP A 87 -15.19 0.55 -21.85
C ASP A 87 -13.88 1.33 -21.93
N CYS A 88 -13.69 2.33 -21.06
CA CYS A 88 -12.42 3.04 -20.89
C CYS A 88 -11.43 2.30 -19.97
N GLY A 89 -11.89 1.26 -19.25
CA GLY A 89 -11.03 0.46 -18.37
C GLY A 89 -11.32 0.63 -16.87
N TYR A 90 -12.19 1.56 -16.46
CA TYR A 90 -12.63 1.65 -15.08
C TYR A 90 -13.37 0.37 -14.68
N ARG A 91 -13.11 -0.14 -13.48
CA ARG A 91 -13.65 -1.44 -13.02
C ARG A 91 -14.18 -1.41 -11.61
N TYR A 92 -13.52 -0.68 -10.72
CA TYR A 92 -13.77 -0.79 -9.28
C TYR A 92 -14.73 0.30 -8.81
N ILE A 93 -15.72 -0.10 -8.01
CA ILE A 93 -16.61 0.75 -7.23
C ILE A 93 -16.24 0.52 -5.77
N ASN A 94 -15.47 1.44 -5.18
CA ASN A 94 -14.95 1.26 -3.85
C ASN A 94 -15.81 2.01 -2.83
N ILE A 95 -16.37 1.26 -1.87
CA ILE A 95 -17.00 1.83 -0.69
C ILE A 95 -15.89 2.15 0.31
N ASP A 96 -15.74 3.41 0.66
CA ASP A 96 -14.79 3.88 1.68
C ASP A 96 -15.41 3.79 3.08
N ASP A 97 -14.92 4.49 4.10
CA ASP A 97 -15.38 4.41 5.49
C ASP A 97 -16.90 4.65 5.65
N CYS A 98 -17.45 4.32 6.79
CA CYS A 98 -18.86 4.47 7.18
C CYS A 98 -19.85 3.50 6.52
N TRP A 99 -19.40 2.38 5.96
CA TRP A 99 -20.27 1.31 5.50
C TRP A 99 -20.59 0.31 6.62
N GLN A 100 -19.72 0.20 7.63
CA GLN A 100 -19.79 -0.80 8.69
C GLN A 100 -20.88 -0.46 9.71
N SER A 101 -21.50 -1.50 10.27
CA SER A 101 -22.22 -1.43 11.53
C SER A 101 -21.24 -1.11 12.68
N SER A 102 -21.76 -0.51 13.75
CA SER A 102 -20.97 -0.20 14.95
C SER A 102 -20.48 -1.43 15.73
N MET A 103 -20.96 -2.62 15.37
CA MET A 103 -20.60 -3.90 16.01
C MET A 103 -20.36 -4.98 14.97
N ARG A 104 -19.45 -5.90 15.30
CA ARG A 104 -19.29 -7.17 14.58
C ARG A 104 -20.46 -8.11 14.93
N ASP A 105 -20.69 -9.11 14.09
CA ASP A 105 -21.68 -10.16 14.38
C ASP A 105 -21.17 -11.15 15.48
N ASN A 106 -22.00 -12.16 15.79
CA ASN A 106 -21.66 -13.15 16.82
C ASN A 106 -20.46 -14.05 16.44
N ASP A 107 -20.12 -14.15 15.15
CA ASP A 107 -18.97 -14.89 14.64
C ASP A 107 -17.71 -14.00 14.52
N GLY A 108 -17.82 -12.74 14.95
CA GLY A 108 -16.75 -11.75 14.91
C GLY A 108 -16.55 -11.09 13.54
N ARG A 109 -17.48 -11.25 12.59
CA ARG A 109 -17.39 -10.70 11.22
C ARG A 109 -17.85 -9.25 11.17
N LEU A 110 -17.25 -8.49 10.30
CA LEU A 110 -17.78 -7.17 9.91
C LEU A 110 -19.13 -7.35 9.19
N GLN A 111 -20.01 -6.38 9.35
CA GLN A 111 -21.32 -6.34 8.68
C GLN A 111 -21.63 -4.91 8.24
N GLY A 112 -22.44 -4.77 7.20
CA GLY A 112 -22.94 -3.48 6.74
C GLY A 112 -23.84 -2.81 7.78
N ASP A 113 -23.86 -1.49 7.79
CA ASP A 113 -24.86 -0.73 8.53
C ASP A 113 -26.26 -1.11 8.04
N PHE A 114 -27.15 -1.55 8.93
CA PHE A 114 -28.45 -2.10 8.59
C PHE A 114 -29.42 -1.08 7.97
N VAL A 115 -29.18 0.22 8.16
CA VAL A 115 -29.99 1.30 7.59
C VAL A 115 -29.46 1.68 6.21
N LYS A 116 -28.14 1.80 6.07
CA LYS A 116 -27.50 2.20 4.82
C LYS A 116 -27.40 1.05 3.81
N PHE A 117 -27.20 -0.16 4.28
CA PHE A 117 -27.00 -1.37 3.47
C PHE A 117 -27.94 -2.50 3.91
N PRO A 118 -29.27 -2.28 3.82
CA PRO A 118 -30.27 -3.23 4.34
C PRO A 118 -30.22 -4.59 3.63
N SER A 119 -29.79 -4.66 2.37
CA SER A 119 -29.63 -5.92 1.64
C SER A 119 -28.35 -6.68 2.02
N GLY A 120 -27.42 -6.03 2.74
CA GLY A 120 -26.10 -6.53 3.07
C GLY A 120 -25.08 -6.38 1.93
N ILE A 121 -23.79 -6.38 2.31
CA ILE A 121 -22.70 -6.11 1.35
C ILE A 121 -22.60 -7.18 0.26
N LYS A 122 -22.83 -8.46 0.58
CA LYS A 122 -22.78 -9.55 -0.40
C LYS A 122 -23.79 -9.35 -1.53
N ALA A 123 -25.02 -9.01 -1.21
CA ALA A 123 -26.06 -8.75 -2.22
C ALA A 123 -25.70 -7.53 -3.09
N LEU A 124 -25.11 -6.50 -2.50
CA LEU A 124 -24.64 -5.34 -3.25
C LEU A 124 -23.48 -5.69 -4.19
N VAL A 125 -22.52 -6.54 -3.76
CA VAL A 125 -21.47 -7.08 -4.64
C VAL A 125 -22.07 -7.76 -5.86
N GLU A 126 -23.06 -8.62 -5.67
CA GLU A 126 -23.74 -9.35 -6.75
C GLU A 126 -24.44 -8.39 -7.73
N ARG A 127 -25.13 -7.36 -7.21
CA ARG A 127 -25.79 -6.30 -8.02
C ARG A 127 -24.76 -5.51 -8.86
N VAL A 128 -23.65 -5.10 -8.25
CA VAL A 128 -22.59 -4.34 -8.93
C VAL A 128 -21.88 -5.20 -9.98
N ASN A 129 -21.60 -6.48 -9.65
CA ASN A 129 -20.96 -7.41 -10.58
C ASN A 129 -21.83 -7.70 -11.81
N ALA A 130 -23.16 -7.75 -11.65
CA ALA A 130 -24.12 -7.91 -12.76
C ALA A 130 -24.07 -6.74 -13.78
N LEU A 131 -23.56 -5.57 -13.38
CA LEU A 131 -23.34 -4.43 -14.27
C LEU A 131 -22.01 -4.51 -15.02
N GLY A 132 -21.09 -5.43 -14.62
CA GLY A 132 -19.75 -5.57 -15.18
C GLY A 132 -18.67 -4.81 -14.40
N ALA A 133 -19.04 -4.16 -13.30
CA ALA A 133 -18.11 -3.55 -12.36
C ALA A 133 -17.73 -4.53 -11.23
N LYS A 134 -16.76 -4.15 -10.39
CA LYS A 134 -16.27 -4.92 -9.25
C LYS A 134 -16.41 -4.08 -7.99
N LEU A 135 -16.92 -4.66 -6.90
CA LEU A 135 -17.02 -3.93 -5.64
C LEU A 135 -15.71 -4.01 -4.86
N GLY A 136 -15.29 -2.87 -4.34
CA GLY A 136 -14.22 -2.74 -3.37
C GLY A 136 -14.74 -2.29 -2.00
N ILE A 137 -13.95 -2.55 -0.96
CA ILE A 137 -14.31 -2.27 0.43
C ILE A 137 -13.15 -1.64 1.19
N TYR A 138 -13.45 -1.06 2.33
CA TYR A 138 -12.52 -0.33 3.19
C TYR A 138 -12.56 -0.85 4.63
N THR A 139 -11.39 -0.87 5.29
CA THR A 139 -11.25 -0.87 6.75
C THR A 139 -9.90 -0.29 7.15
N SER A 140 -9.48 -0.40 8.42
CA SER A 140 -8.22 0.14 8.90
C SER A 140 -7.35 -0.93 9.56
N ASN A 141 -6.04 -0.78 9.42
CA ASN A 141 -4.98 -1.44 10.19
C ASN A 141 -4.91 -0.85 11.61
N GLY A 142 -6.03 -0.82 12.26
CA GLY A 142 -6.26 -0.29 13.58
C GLY A 142 -7.37 -1.01 14.29
N THR A 143 -7.61 -0.64 15.53
CA THR A 143 -8.74 -1.16 16.31
C THR A 143 -10.08 -0.58 15.85
N LEU A 144 -10.03 0.63 15.27
CA LEU A 144 -11.16 1.36 14.70
C LEU A 144 -10.76 1.98 13.36
N THR A 145 -11.75 2.32 12.52
CA THR A 145 -11.59 3.12 11.30
C THR A 145 -11.37 4.60 11.64
N CYS A 146 -11.17 5.46 10.64
CA CYS A 146 -11.04 6.90 10.84
C CYS A 146 -12.32 7.56 11.41
N GLU A 147 -13.48 6.94 11.18
CA GLU A 147 -14.80 7.36 11.69
C GLU A 147 -15.25 6.50 12.90
N ASP A 148 -14.27 5.95 13.65
CA ASP A 148 -14.50 5.21 14.91
C ASP A 148 -15.38 3.94 14.79
N LEU A 149 -15.44 3.32 13.61
CA LEU A 149 -16.15 2.06 13.38
C LEU A 149 -15.21 0.85 13.53
N PRO A 150 -15.74 -0.38 13.74
CA PRO A 150 -14.90 -1.57 13.88
C PRO A 150 -13.96 -1.78 12.71
N ALA A 151 -12.66 -1.98 13.00
CA ALA A 151 -11.62 -2.20 12.01
C ALA A 151 -10.95 -3.57 12.16
N SER A 152 -9.95 -3.89 11.33
CA SER A 152 -9.50 -5.27 11.11
C SER A 152 -8.27 -5.68 11.88
N LEU A 153 -7.60 -4.77 12.63
CA LEU A 153 -6.40 -5.14 13.38
C LEU A 153 -6.71 -6.23 14.44
N GLY A 154 -6.07 -7.39 14.30
CA GLY A 154 -6.32 -8.57 15.14
C GLY A 154 -7.48 -9.44 14.66
N ASN A 155 -8.15 -9.08 13.56
CA ASN A 155 -9.24 -9.83 12.94
C ASN A 155 -8.97 -10.12 11.45
N GLU A 156 -7.70 -10.03 11.01
CA GLU A 156 -7.32 -10.07 9.60
C GLU A 156 -7.83 -11.34 8.90
N ALA A 157 -7.74 -12.48 9.57
CA ALA A 157 -8.18 -13.76 9.01
C ALA A 157 -9.70 -13.83 8.81
N VAL A 158 -10.49 -13.39 9.82
CA VAL A 158 -11.96 -13.41 9.76
C VAL A 158 -12.47 -12.43 8.70
N ASP A 159 -11.85 -11.25 8.61
CA ASP A 159 -12.26 -10.23 7.66
C ASP A 159 -11.88 -10.62 6.22
N ALA A 160 -10.70 -11.20 6.03
CA ALA A 160 -10.29 -11.73 4.72
C ALA A 160 -11.23 -12.85 4.23
N ASP A 161 -11.61 -13.79 5.10
CA ASP A 161 -12.58 -14.83 4.79
C ASP A 161 -13.94 -14.23 4.43
N THR A 162 -14.39 -13.21 5.16
CA THR A 162 -15.63 -12.50 4.92
C THR A 162 -15.62 -11.79 3.56
N PHE A 163 -14.54 -11.08 3.24
CA PHE A 163 -14.43 -10.38 1.95
C PHE A 163 -14.35 -11.33 0.76
N ALA A 164 -13.64 -12.45 0.90
CA ALA A 164 -13.61 -13.51 -0.12
C ALA A 164 -15.01 -14.14 -0.32
N GLU A 165 -15.74 -14.42 0.77
CA GLU A 165 -17.11 -14.94 0.72
C GLU A 165 -18.09 -13.97 0.05
N TRP A 166 -17.94 -12.67 0.29
CA TRP A 166 -18.76 -11.64 -0.36
C TRP A 166 -18.41 -11.43 -1.84
N GLY A 167 -17.21 -11.86 -2.26
CA GLY A 167 -16.74 -11.68 -3.63
C GLY A 167 -16.21 -10.27 -3.90
N VAL A 168 -15.68 -9.60 -2.88
CA VAL A 168 -14.97 -8.32 -2.98
C VAL A 168 -13.68 -8.50 -3.79
N GLU A 169 -13.36 -7.55 -4.67
CA GLU A 169 -12.17 -7.63 -5.54
C GLU A 169 -11.20 -6.43 -5.40
N TYR A 170 -11.47 -5.50 -4.49
CA TYR A 170 -10.57 -4.41 -4.11
C TYR A 170 -10.71 -4.13 -2.61
N PHE A 171 -9.60 -3.90 -1.92
CA PHE A 171 -9.61 -3.64 -0.49
C PHE A 171 -8.63 -2.52 -0.12
N LYS A 172 -9.16 -1.40 0.41
CA LYS A 172 -8.38 -0.31 0.99
C LYS A 172 -8.22 -0.55 2.49
N TYR A 173 -6.98 -0.62 2.95
CA TYR A 173 -6.62 -0.85 4.35
C TYR A 173 -5.88 0.37 4.89
N ASP A 174 -6.58 1.18 5.68
CA ASP A 174 -6.12 2.46 6.21
C ASP A 174 -5.22 2.30 7.45
N PHE A 175 -4.85 3.39 8.11
CA PHE A 175 -3.90 3.38 9.22
C PHE A 175 -4.44 4.09 10.48
N CYS A 176 -5.71 4.49 10.50
CA CYS A 176 -6.37 5.10 11.66
C CYS A 176 -6.36 4.13 12.85
N HIS A 177 -6.18 4.66 14.05
CA HIS A 177 -6.16 3.90 15.31
C HIS A 177 -5.21 2.69 15.33
N ASN A 178 -4.12 2.77 14.54
CA ASN A 178 -3.11 1.71 14.52
C ASN A 178 -2.43 1.54 15.87
N VAL A 179 -2.27 0.30 16.29
CA VAL A 179 -1.53 -0.08 17.48
C VAL A 179 -0.21 -0.74 17.04
N PRO A 180 0.92 -0.05 17.15
CA PRO A 180 2.20 -0.59 16.73
C PRO A 180 2.60 -1.84 17.50
N ILE A 181 3.17 -2.80 16.79
CA ILE A 181 3.78 -4.00 17.43
C ILE A 181 4.97 -3.55 18.28
N PRO A 182 5.04 -4.00 19.55
CA PRO A 182 6.13 -3.61 20.45
C PRO A 182 7.50 -4.12 19.97
N SER A 183 8.51 -3.26 19.98
CA SER A 183 9.91 -3.63 19.70
C SER A 183 10.63 -4.30 20.88
N LYS A 184 9.99 -4.44 22.03
CA LYS A 184 10.56 -5.07 23.22
C LYS A 184 10.21 -6.55 23.28
N ALA A 185 11.17 -7.37 23.71
CA ALA A 185 11.02 -8.79 24.00
C ALA A 185 11.23 -9.06 25.49
N PRO A 186 10.65 -10.12 26.07
CA PRO A 186 11.02 -10.60 27.40
C PRO A 186 12.39 -11.30 27.34
N ASP A 187 13.01 -11.49 28.49
CA ASP A 187 14.11 -12.45 28.65
C ASP A 187 13.51 -13.87 28.76
N ILE A 188 14.15 -14.88 28.16
CA ILE A 188 13.68 -16.28 28.15
C ILE A 188 14.58 -17.12 29.06
N GLU A 189 14.00 -17.72 30.09
CA GLU A 189 14.69 -18.62 31.02
C GLU A 189 14.83 -20.03 30.41
N LYS A 190 13.73 -20.55 29.91
CA LYS A 190 13.63 -21.85 29.24
C LYS A 190 12.33 -21.91 28.42
N ILE A 191 12.23 -22.89 27.57
CA ILE A 191 10.95 -23.27 26.97
C ILE A 191 10.54 -24.66 27.46
N THR A 192 9.23 -24.91 27.53
CA THR A 192 8.70 -26.27 27.70
C THR A 192 7.71 -26.58 26.59
N VAL A 193 7.62 -27.84 26.22
CA VAL A 193 6.70 -28.31 25.19
C VAL A 193 5.92 -29.50 25.73
N SER A 194 4.59 -29.43 25.63
CA SER A 194 3.66 -30.51 25.98
C SER A 194 2.69 -30.77 24.83
N LYS A 195 2.34 -32.03 24.58
CA LYS A 195 1.28 -32.34 23.62
C LYS A 195 -0.06 -31.81 24.11
N LEU A 196 -0.87 -31.26 23.23
CA LEU A 196 -2.19 -30.73 23.62
C LEU A 196 -3.01 -31.81 24.31
N GLY A 197 -3.46 -31.50 25.55
CA GLY A 197 -4.19 -32.42 26.42
C GLY A 197 -3.31 -33.35 27.28
N SER A 198 -1.97 -33.27 27.20
CA SER A 198 -1.04 -34.00 28.07
C SER A 198 -0.54 -33.11 29.22
N SER A 199 -0.28 -33.74 30.37
CA SER A 199 0.40 -33.10 31.49
C SER A 199 1.92 -33.27 31.47
N GLU A 200 2.45 -34.09 30.56
CA GLU A 200 3.90 -34.29 30.40
C GLU A 200 4.52 -33.12 29.65
N GLU A 201 5.49 -32.45 30.28
CA GLU A 201 6.25 -31.34 29.70
C GLU A 201 7.72 -31.77 29.49
N ARG A 202 8.27 -31.48 28.31
CA ARG A 202 9.71 -31.53 28.05
C ARG A 202 10.27 -30.13 28.13
N ALA A 203 11.31 -29.93 28.94
CA ALA A 203 11.94 -28.65 29.15
C ALA A 203 13.26 -28.54 28.37
N TYR A 204 13.52 -27.34 27.84
CA TYR A 204 14.76 -27.00 27.13
C TYR A 204 15.32 -25.73 27.76
N SER A 205 16.52 -25.84 28.34
CA SER A 205 17.21 -24.74 29.03
C SER A 205 17.66 -23.66 28.04
N ALA A 206 17.80 -22.43 28.53
CA ALA A 206 18.43 -21.32 27.78
C ALA A 206 19.80 -21.71 27.19
N ARG A 207 20.55 -22.57 27.88
CA ARG A 207 21.88 -23.03 27.43
C ARG A 207 21.86 -24.02 26.26
N GLU A 208 20.71 -24.59 25.96
CA GLU A 208 20.53 -25.51 24.81
C GLU A 208 20.20 -24.74 23.50
N ALA A 209 19.91 -23.46 23.60
CA ALA A 209 19.63 -22.63 22.44
C ALA A 209 20.90 -22.19 21.72
N VAL A 210 20.86 -22.20 20.40
CA VAL A 210 21.86 -21.54 19.55
C VAL A 210 21.47 -20.06 19.44
N LEU A 211 22.40 -19.19 19.80
CA LEU A 211 22.17 -17.75 19.86
C LEU A 211 22.83 -17.04 18.68
N SER A 212 22.17 -16.00 18.17
CA SER A 212 22.71 -15.16 17.11
C SER A 212 22.40 -13.66 17.35
N GLY A 213 23.16 -12.79 16.66
CA GLY A 213 23.05 -11.34 16.87
C GLY A 213 23.48 -10.93 18.27
N GLU A 214 22.71 -10.09 18.94
CA GLU A 214 22.95 -9.62 20.32
C GLU A 214 22.39 -10.56 21.41
N ALA A 215 21.76 -11.66 21.02
CA ALA A 215 21.25 -12.63 21.97
C ALA A 215 22.41 -13.24 22.77
N ARG A 216 22.26 -13.29 24.10
CA ARG A 216 23.29 -13.83 25.01
C ARG A 216 22.64 -14.43 26.25
N ILE A 217 23.36 -15.36 26.88
CA ILE A 217 23.00 -15.89 28.18
C ILE A 217 23.51 -14.95 29.27
N VAL A 218 22.66 -14.70 30.25
CA VAL A 218 22.99 -13.96 31.44
C VAL A 218 22.66 -14.85 32.64
N ASP A 219 23.67 -15.08 33.49
CA ASP A 219 23.50 -15.80 34.74
C ASP A 219 22.75 -14.94 35.76
N ASP A 220 21.72 -15.50 36.38
CA ASP A 220 20.94 -14.87 37.42
C ASP A 220 20.50 -15.95 38.45
N PRO A 221 21.14 -15.99 39.64
CA PRO A 221 20.85 -16.99 40.65
C PRO A 221 19.43 -16.89 41.23
N LYS A 222 18.69 -15.83 40.92
CA LYS A 222 17.29 -15.68 41.35
C LYS A 222 16.32 -16.45 40.45
N LEU A 223 16.77 -16.94 39.30
CA LEU A 223 15.96 -17.74 38.37
C LEU A 223 16.09 -19.23 38.75
N ALA A 224 15.03 -19.99 38.57
CA ALA A 224 15.03 -21.43 38.86
C ALA A 224 16.05 -22.21 38.02
N SER A 225 16.30 -21.80 36.76
CA SER A 225 17.34 -22.36 35.87
C SER A 225 18.72 -21.69 36.03
N GLY A 226 18.85 -20.68 36.88
CA GLY A 226 20.09 -19.94 37.10
C GLY A 226 20.54 -19.02 35.99
N CYS A 227 19.85 -18.94 34.86
CA CYS A 227 20.20 -18.11 33.72
C CYS A 227 19.00 -17.78 32.83
N CYS A 228 19.16 -16.80 31.93
CA CYS A 228 18.20 -16.51 30.89
C CYS A 228 18.87 -15.98 29.61
N ILE A 229 18.16 -16.08 28.49
CA ILE A 229 18.52 -15.43 27.22
C ILE A 229 18.01 -14.00 27.25
N THR A 230 18.87 -13.04 26.94
CA THR A 230 18.53 -11.63 26.74
C THR A 230 18.93 -11.17 25.34
N GLY A 231 18.61 -9.91 24.95
CA GLY A 231 19.05 -9.35 23.68
C GLY A 231 18.14 -9.66 22.49
N LEU A 232 16.90 -10.11 22.72
CA LEU A 232 15.93 -10.46 21.66
C LEU A 232 15.12 -9.25 21.18
N SER A 233 15.22 -8.09 21.81
CA SER A 233 14.47 -6.88 21.47
C SER A 233 14.96 -6.23 20.18
N ALA A 234 14.09 -5.50 19.49
CA ALA A 234 14.44 -4.61 18.38
C ALA A 234 15.16 -5.30 17.20
N ASN A 235 14.82 -6.54 16.92
CA ASN A 235 15.45 -7.37 15.88
C ASN A 235 16.97 -7.53 16.06
N ALA A 236 17.46 -7.39 17.30
CA ALA A 236 18.90 -7.42 17.54
C ALA A 236 19.45 -8.83 17.72
N GLY A 237 18.63 -9.76 18.20
CA GLY A 237 19.06 -11.13 18.45
C GLY A 237 17.95 -12.17 18.29
N ARG A 238 18.38 -13.43 18.20
CA ARG A 238 17.52 -14.60 18.00
C ARG A 238 18.05 -15.79 18.79
N CYS A 239 17.15 -16.63 19.28
CA CYS A 239 17.51 -17.92 19.84
C CYS A 239 16.77 -19.06 19.14
N ASP A 240 17.51 -20.11 18.78
CA ASP A 240 17.04 -21.27 18.05
C ASP A 240 17.22 -22.54 18.92
N PHE A 241 16.13 -23.19 19.28
CA PHE A 241 16.12 -24.49 19.95
C PHE A 241 16.01 -25.56 18.86
N ASN A 242 17.13 -26.19 18.49
CA ASN A 242 17.20 -27.08 17.34
C ASN A 242 16.84 -28.54 17.62
N ASN A 243 16.66 -28.92 18.89
CA ASN A 243 16.42 -30.29 19.31
C ASN A 243 15.08 -30.44 20.08
N VAL A 244 14.04 -29.75 19.65
CA VAL A 244 12.72 -29.86 20.26
C VAL A 244 12.05 -31.14 19.80
N VAL A 245 11.85 -32.11 20.69
CA VAL A 245 11.33 -33.46 20.36
C VAL A 245 9.81 -33.50 20.59
N ALA A 246 9.10 -33.99 19.57
CA ALA A 246 7.69 -34.31 19.62
C ALA A 246 7.41 -35.81 19.39
N ASP A 247 6.46 -36.40 20.13
CA ASP A 247 6.15 -37.83 20.07
C ASP A 247 5.33 -38.22 18.82
N GLY A 248 4.88 -37.26 18.04
CA GLY A 248 4.11 -37.44 16.80
C GLY A 248 3.65 -36.09 16.26
N ASP A 249 3.14 -36.12 15.04
CA ASP A 249 2.54 -34.92 14.42
C ASP A 249 1.34 -34.45 15.24
N GLY A 250 1.16 -33.12 15.34
CA GLY A 250 -0.01 -32.57 15.99
C GLY A 250 0.22 -31.23 16.67
N GLU A 251 -0.76 -30.88 17.50
CA GLU A 251 -0.76 -29.63 18.25
C GLU A 251 -0.11 -29.79 19.61
N TYR A 252 0.71 -28.83 19.95
CA TYR A 252 1.47 -28.75 21.17
C TYR A 252 1.31 -27.39 21.83
N ILE A 253 1.52 -27.33 23.12
CA ILE A 253 1.63 -26.10 23.90
C ILE A 253 3.12 -25.81 24.10
N LEU A 254 3.60 -24.75 23.48
CA LEU A 254 4.89 -24.16 23.80
C LEU A 254 4.70 -23.19 24.94
N THR A 255 5.34 -23.45 26.09
CA THR A 255 5.36 -22.51 27.20
C THR A 255 6.71 -21.80 27.23
N LEU A 256 6.68 -20.49 27.10
CA LEU A 256 7.81 -19.61 27.30
C LEU A 256 7.90 -19.30 28.80
N CYS A 257 8.94 -19.78 29.48
CA CYS A 257 9.26 -19.37 30.84
C CYS A 257 10.08 -18.08 30.73
N ILE A 258 9.53 -16.97 31.17
CA ILE A 258 10.05 -15.63 30.88
C ILE A 258 10.31 -14.83 32.13
N ARG A 259 11.33 -13.99 32.05
CA ARG A 259 11.54 -12.86 32.92
C ARG A 259 11.08 -11.58 32.25
N LYS A 260 10.08 -10.94 32.80
CA LYS A 260 9.50 -9.75 32.24
C LYS A 260 9.67 -8.56 33.15
N LYS A 261 10.37 -7.57 32.65
CA LYS A 261 10.65 -6.33 33.37
C LYS A 261 9.89 -5.18 32.66
N ASN A 262 9.15 -4.37 33.41
CA ASN A 262 8.55 -3.11 33.01
C ASN A 262 7.09 -3.10 32.51
N ASN A 263 6.56 -1.88 32.51
CA ASN A 263 5.22 -1.41 32.19
C ASN A 263 4.93 -1.32 30.67
N CYS A 264 5.55 -2.14 29.82
CA CYS A 264 5.28 -2.12 28.38
C CYS A 264 4.95 -3.51 27.86
N ASN A 265 4.13 -3.55 26.84
CA ASN A 265 3.88 -4.76 26.09
C ASN A 265 5.17 -5.28 25.48
N LYS A 266 5.28 -6.60 25.34
CA LYS A 266 6.38 -7.30 24.68
C LYS A 266 5.80 -8.09 23.52
N TYR A 267 6.64 -8.36 22.54
CA TYR A 267 6.25 -9.13 21.37
C TYR A 267 7.34 -10.14 21.01
N LEU A 268 6.91 -11.30 20.58
CA LEU A 268 7.77 -12.35 20.05
C LEU A 268 7.12 -12.99 18.83
N GLU A 269 7.96 -13.37 17.89
CA GLU A 269 7.65 -14.34 16.86
C GLU A 269 8.34 -15.65 17.14
N ILE A 270 7.62 -16.73 16.88
CA ILE A 270 8.07 -18.11 17.02
C ILE A 270 7.97 -18.73 15.62
N ILE A 271 9.08 -19.25 15.12
CA ILE A 271 9.10 -19.96 13.84
C ILE A 271 9.42 -21.41 14.13
N VAL A 272 8.56 -22.31 13.68
CA VAL A 272 8.73 -23.76 13.78
C VAL A 272 9.20 -24.31 12.43
N ASN A 273 10.30 -25.05 12.45
CA ASN A 273 10.91 -25.71 11.28
C ASN A 273 11.18 -24.77 10.09
N GLY A 274 11.33 -23.45 10.34
CA GLY A 274 11.55 -22.45 9.31
C GLY A 274 10.32 -22.11 8.47
N GLU A 275 9.16 -22.70 8.73
CA GLU A 275 7.96 -22.61 7.89
C GLU A 275 6.78 -21.96 8.63
N GLU A 276 6.37 -22.54 9.76
CA GLU A 276 5.20 -22.08 10.50
C GLU A 276 5.54 -20.92 11.43
N ARG A 277 4.77 -19.85 11.38
CA ARG A 277 5.00 -18.62 12.11
C ARG A 277 3.87 -18.34 13.09
N TYR A 278 4.23 -18.17 14.34
CA TYR A 278 3.31 -17.83 15.43
C TYR A 278 3.71 -16.50 16.04
N LYS A 279 2.72 -15.66 16.34
CA LYS A 279 2.91 -14.34 16.90
C LYS A 279 2.31 -14.28 18.28
N THR A 280 3.00 -13.63 19.21
CA THR A 280 2.47 -13.49 20.54
C THR A 280 2.84 -12.14 21.17
N THR A 281 1.84 -11.49 21.74
CA THR A 281 2.00 -10.26 22.51
C THR A 281 1.79 -10.55 23.98
N LEU A 282 2.77 -10.16 24.79
CA LEU A 282 2.70 -10.28 26.23
C LEU A 282 2.32 -8.91 26.81
N PRO A 283 1.19 -8.80 27.52
CA PRO A 283 0.72 -7.53 28.06
C PRO A 283 1.68 -6.93 29.08
N ALA A 284 1.62 -5.62 29.27
CA ALA A 284 2.35 -4.92 30.32
C ALA A 284 1.95 -5.45 31.72
N THR A 285 2.92 -5.49 32.63
CA THR A 285 2.68 -5.81 34.04
C THR A 285 3.13 -4.66 34.91
N LYS A 286 2.44 -4.40 36.01
CA LYS A 286 2.80 -3.33 36.98
C LYS A 286 4.07 -3.63 37.77
N SER A 287 4.46 -4.89 37.89
CA SER A 287 5.63 -5.33 38.63
C SER A 287 6.51 -6.25 37.79
N PHE A 288 7.75 -6.40 38.21
CA PHE A 288 8.67 -7.38 37.68
C PHE A 288 8.12 -8.80 37.92
N THR A 289 8.13 -9.63 36.86
CA THR A 289 7.68 -11.03 36.91
C THR A 289 8.88 -11.91 36.60
N PRO A 290 9.56 -12.51 37.62
CA PRO A 290 10.72 -13.36 37.38
C PRO A 290 10.37 -14.73 36.79
N ASP A 291 9.20 -15.29 37.14
CA ASP A 291 8.79 -16.66 36.81
C ASP A 291 7.50 -16.65 35.94
N GLY A 292 7.45 -15.74 34.99
CA GLY A 292 6.30 -15.67 34.08
C GLY A 292 6.22 -16.86 33.14
N ARG A 293 5.02 -17.39 32.96
CA ARG A 293 4.73 -18.44 31.95
C ARG A 293 3.79 -17.86 30.90
N HIS A 294 4.16 -18.03 29.63
CA HIS A 294 3.32 -17.62 28.51
C HIS A 294 3.18 -18.75 27.52
N GLN A 295 1.96 -19.15 27.20
CA GLN A 295 1.66 -20.30 26.38
C GLN A 295 1.26 -19.90 24.96
N VAL A 296 1.79 -20.63 23.98
CA VAL A 296 1.46 -20.49 22.57
C VAL A 296 1.16 -21.89 22.03
N ARG A 297 0.03 -22.03 21.34
CA ARG A 297 -0.33 -23.26 20.64
C ARG A 297 0.43 -23.28 19.33
N ILE A 298 1.20 -24.35 19.10
CA ILE A 298 2.02 -24.55 17.92
C ILE A 298 1.78 -25.94 17.35
N ARG A 299 2.13 -26.16 16.07
CA ARG A 299 2.14 -27.46 15.46
C ARG A 299 3.57 -27.99 15.36
N LEU A 300 3.78 -29.25 15.74
CA LEU A 300 5.06 -29.96 15.60
C LEU A 300 4.88 -31.22 14.77
N ARG A 301 5.96 -31.59 14.09
CA ARG A 301 6.08 -32.89 13.41
C ARG A 301 6.68 -33.90 14.38
N GLY A 302 6.35 -35.17 14.22
CA GLY A 302 6.97 -36.25 15.01
C GLY A 302 8.49 -36.28 14.84
N GLY A 303 9.22 -36.45 15.94
CA GLY A 303 10.67 -36.38 15.96
C GLY A 303 11.23 -35.00 16.34
N VAL A 304 12.36 -34.65 15.75
CA VAL A 304 13.09 -33.40 16.09
C VAL A 304 12.59 -32.23 15.29
N ASN A 305 12.33 -31.13 15.99
CA ASN A 305 11.89 -29.85 15.42
C ASN A 305 12.83 -28.72 15.82
N THR A 306 12.85 -27.66 15.05
CA THR A 306 13.49 -26.38 15.40
C THR A 306 12.44 -25.37 15.83
N VAL A 307 12.66 -24.71 16.95
CA VAL A 307 11.82 -23.60 17.45
C VAL A 307 12.69 -22.37 17.59
N SER A 308 12.47 -21.40 16.72
CA SER A 308 13.19 -20.11 16.68
C SER A 308 12.36 -19.03 17.34
N ILE A 309 12.97 -18.20 18.19
CA ILE A 309 12.27 -17.15 18.92
C ILE A 309 13.04 -15.84 18.81
N TYR A 310 12.36 -14.76 18.41
CA TYR A 310 12.94 -13.43 18.27
C TYR A 310 11.84 -12.35 18.22
N ASN A 311 12.24 -11.08 18.28
CA ASN A 311 11.35 -9.96 17.98
C ASN A 311 11.83 -9.26 16.71
N PRO A 312 11.10 -9.31 15.59
CA PRO A 312 11.52 -8.72 14.30
C PRO A 312 11.38 -7.19 14.23
N VAL A 313 10.75 -6.55 15.22
CA VAL A 313 10.36 -5.14 15.17
C VAL A 313 11.43 -4.26 15.78
N ALA A 314 12.20 -3.56 14.96
CA ALA A 314 13.15 -2.54 15.41
C ALA A 314 12.56 -1.12 15.36
N SER A 315 11.55 -0.88 14.53
CA SER A 315 10.98 0.44 14.26
C SER A 315 9.47 0.39 14.01
N LYS A 316 8.83 1.56 13.94
CA LYS A 316 7.43 1.67 13.50
C LYS A 316 7.23 1.21 12.06
N GLN A 317 8.25 1.40 11.21
CA GLN A 317 8.22 0.92 9.83
C GLN A 317 8.12 -0.62 9.78
N ASP A 318 8.91 -1.33 10.60
CA ASP A 318 8.83 -2.80 10.66
C ASP A 318 7.46 -3.26 11.16
N SER A 319 6.92 -2.56 12.17
CA SER A 319 5.57 -2.84 12.67
C SER A 319 4.52 -2.71 11.58
N ALA A 320 4.51 -1.60 10.86
CA ALA A 320 3.57 -1.37 9.75
C ALA A 320 3.76 -2.44 8.65
N ALA A 321 4.99 -2.67 8.21
CA ALA A 321 5.30 -3.66 7.18
C ALA A 321 4.80 -5.07 7.56
N ILE A 322 4.99 -5.50 8.81
CA ILE A 322 4.52 -6.80 9.30
C ILE A 322 2.98 -6.86 9.27
N GLN A 323 2.31 -5.85 9.84
CA GLN A 323 0.84 -5.85 9.92
C GLN A 323 0.17 -5.86 8.53
N TYR A 324 0.66 -5.05 7.59
CA TYR A 324 0.14 -5.06 6.22
C TYR A 324 0.49 -6.36 5.47
N THR A 325 1.69 -6.92 5.68
CA THR A 325 2.05 -8.23 5.09
C THR A 325 1.15 -9.35 5.61
N ASP A 326 0.78 -9.30 6.89
CA ASP A 326 -0.13 -10.27 7.50
C ASP A 326 -1.51 -10.22 6.84
N MET A 327 -2.09 -9.03 6.71
CA MET A 327 -3.37 -8.86 6.00
C MET A 327 -3.27 -9.35 4.55
N GLY A 328 -2.21 -8.98 3.83
CA GLY A 328 -2.00 -9.44 2.46
C GLY A 328 -1.91 -10.97 2.34
N ALA A 329 -1.26 -11.64 3.31
CA ALA A 329 -1.19 -13.10 3.36
C ALA A 329 -2.57 -13.73 3.60
N GLU A 330 -3.37 -13.14 4.51
CA GLU A 330 -4.73 -13.60 4.80
C GLU A 330 -5.68 -13.42 3.61
N LEU A 331 -5.60 -12.31 2.90
CA LEU A 331 -6.38 -12.10 1.67
C LEU A 331 -6.08 -13.19 0.61
N LYS A 332 -4.79 -13.51 0.39
CA LYS A 332 -4.40 -14.58 -0.55
C LYS A 332 -4.84 -15.96 -0.08
N ARG A 333 -4.77 -16.24 1.22
CA ARG A 333 -5.26 -17.49 1.80
C ARG A 333 -6.77 -17.63 1.59
N ALA A 334 -7.52 -16.59 1.95
CA ALA A 334 -8.97 -16.60 1.94
C ALA A 334 -9.54 -16.76 0.52
N THR A 335 -9.05 -15.99 -0.46
CA THR A 335 -9.51 -16.08 -1.86
C THR A 335 -9.24 -17.44 -2.47
N ARG A 336 -8.06 -18.01 -2.21
CA ARG A 336 -7.70 -19.35 -2.68
C ARG A 336 -8.58 -20.42 -2.03
N GLN A 337 -8.70 -20.43 -0.70
CA GLN A 337 -9.50 -21.41 0.02
C GLN A 337 -11.00 -21.34 -0.35
N TYR A 338 -11.52 -20.13 -0.56
CA TYR A 338 -12.88 -19.96 -1.04
C TYR A 338 -13.08 -20.57 -2.43
N ALA A 339 -12.18 -20.30 -3.36
CA ALA A 339 -12.22 -20.84 -4.72
C ALA A 339 -12.13 -22.38 -4.73
N GLU A 340 -11.19 -22.95 -3.97
CA GLU A 340 -11.00 -24.41 -3.83
C GLU A 340 -12.26 -25.07 -3.23
N LYS A 341 -12.81 -24.50 -2.16
CA LYS A 341 -14.00 -25.02 -1.47
C LYS A 341 -15.24 -25.04 -2.36
N HIS A 342 -15.40 -24.04 -3.25
CA HIS A 342 -16.60 -23.89 -4.08
C HIS A 342 -16.41 -24.36 -5.53
N GLY A 343 -15.19 -24.77 -5.91
CA GLY A 343 -14.88 -25.16 -7.30
C GLY A 343 -15.02 -24.03 -8.30
N THR A 344 -14.75 -22.78 -7.88
CA THR A 344 -14.85 -21.56 -8.70
C THR A 344 -13.47 -20.99 -9.01
N PRO A 345 -13.32 -20.18 -10.08
CA PRO A 345 -12.08 -19.42 -10.26
C PRO A 345 -11.78 -18.51 -9.06
N GLU A 346 -10.51 -18.41 -8.69
CA GLU A 346 -10.07 -17.49 -7.66
C GLU A 346 -10.33 -16.05 -8.11
N LYS A 347 -10.90 -15.23 -7.22
CA LYS A 347 -11.08 -13.80 -7.39
C LYS A 347 -10.08 -13.06 -6.50
N PRO A 348 -8.89 -12.72 -7.03
CA PRO A 348 -7.88 -12.03 -6.24
C PRO A 348 -8.35 -10.63 -5.87
N ILE A 349 -8.08 -10.23 -4.64
CA ILE A 349 -8.42 -8.90 -4.13
C ILE A 349 -7.24 -7.97 -4.37
N VAL A 350 -7.45 -6.87 -5.09
CA VAL A 350 -6.47 -5.77 -5.16
C VAL A 350 -6.28 -5.19 -3.77
N PHE A 351 -5.08 -5.27 -3.24
CA PHE A 351 -4.78 -4.78 -1.89
C PHE A 351 -4.11 -3.42 -1.93
N SER A 352 -4.84 -2.40 -1.47
CA SER A 352 -4.43 -1.00 -1.38
C SER A 352 -4.03 -0.65 0.05
N ILE A 353 -2.75 -0.38 0.25
CA ILE A 353 -2.13 0.03 1.52
C ILE A 353 -2.28 1.54 1.68
N CYS A 354 -2.92 2.00 2.75
CA CYS A 354 -3.20 3.42 2.97
C CYS A 354 -2.64 3.89 4.32
N GLU A 355 -1.30 4.00 4.43
CA GLU A 355 -0.64 4.52 5.64
C GLU A 355 -0.04 5.93 5.44
N TRP A 356 -0.52 6.68 4.45
CA TRP A 356 -0.22 8.09 4.17
C TRP A 356 1.26 8.42 3.97
N GLY A 357 2.09 7.42 3.65
CA GLY A 357 3.53 7.59 3.46
C GLY A 357 4.37 7.70 4.73
N PHE A 358 3.78 7.59 5.93
CA PHE A 358 4.48 7.83 7.21
C PHE A 358 5.61 6.84 7.49
N ASN A 359 5.45 5.57 7.13
CA ASN A 359 6.44 4.52 7.35
C ASN A 359 7.14 4.11 6.06
N PHE A 360 7.19 5.01 5.07
CA PHE A 360 7.85 4.79 3.77
C PHE A 360 7.36 3.54 3.03
N PRO A 361 6.04 3.40 2.78
CA PRO A 361 5.45 2.19 2.24
C PRO A 361 6.01 1.78 0.88
N TRP A 362 6.50 2.70 0.08
CA TRP A 362 7.21 2.38 -1.17
C TRP A 362 8.44 1.47 -0.99
N ARG A 363 8.99 1.32 0.24
CA ARG A 363 10.13 0.45 0.50
C ARG A 363 9.75 -1.00 0.76
N TRP A 364 8.57 -1.23 1.27
CA TRP A 364 8.11 -2.55 1.70
C TRP A 364 6.75 -2.95 1.12
N GLY A 365 5.96 -2.00 0.65
CA GLY A 365 4.59 -2.21 0.18
C GLY A 365 4.48 -3.25 -0.93
N ALA A 366 5.46 -3.31 -1.85
CA ALA A 366 5.51 -4.34 -2.89
C ALA A 366 5.57 -5.79 -2.37
N LYS A 367 5.90 -6.00 -1.08
CA LYS A 367 5.86 -7.33 -0.41
C LYS A 367 4.51 -7.61 0.25
N ALA A 368 3.74 -6.57 0.52
CA ALA A 368 2.52 -6.63 1.32
C ALA A 368 1.24 -6.52 0.49
N GLY A 369 1.25 -5.72 -0.59
CA GLY A 369 0.07 -5.43 -1.40
C GLY A 369 0.40 -4.94 -2.80
N ASN A 370 -0.63 -4.56 -3.55
CA ASN A 370 -0.56 -4.17 -4.96
C ASN A 370 -0.30 -2.66 -5.18
N LEU A 371 -0.66 -1.82 -4.21
CA LEU A 371 -0.43 -0.39 -4.27
C LEU A 371 -0.33 0.19 -2.87
N TRP A 372 0.28 1.37 -2.74
CA TRP A 372 0.49 2.03 -1.45
C TRP A 372 0.45 3.55 -1.57
N ARG A 373 -0.29 4.18 -0.67
CA ARG A 373 -0.37 5.63 -0.52
C ARG A 373 1.00 6.20 -0.18
N THR A 374 1.44 7.17 -0.96
CA THR A 374 2.76 7.78 -0.82
C THR A 374 2.73 9.09 -0.03
N THR A 375 1.56 9.68 0.14
CA THR A 375 1.36 11.00 0.75
C THR A 375 0.13 11.03 1.63
N ALA A 376 -0.03 12.11 2.42
CA ALA A 376 -1.28 12.48 3.07
C ALA A 376 -2.39 12.73 2.02
N ASP A 377 -3.64 12.86 2.52
CA ASP A 377 -4.83 12.98 1.68
C ASP A 377 -4.81 14.20 0.77
N ILE A 378 -5.25 13.96 -0.47
CA ILE A 378 -5.42 15.00 -1.49
C ILE A 378 -6.61 15.89 -1.16
N LYS A 379 -6.52 17.14 -1.62
CA LYS A 379 -7.62 18.12 -1.58
C LYS A 379 -7.86 18.67 -2.99
N PRO A 380 -9.10 19.04 -3.33
CA PRO A 380 -9.46 19.56 -4.65
C PRO A 380 -8.97 21.00 -4.86
N MET A 381 -7.66 21.19 -4.80
CA MET A 381 -6.98 22.47 -5.03
C MET A 381 -5.60 22.25 -5.66
N TRP A 382 -5.19 23.16 -6.54
CA TRP A 382 -3.94 23.07 -7.29
C TRP A 382 -2.71 22.83 -6.43
N ALA A 383 -2.59 23.56 -5.31
CA ALA A 383 -1.46 23.41 -4.41
C ALA A 383 -1.33 22.01 -3.81
N SER A 384 -2.46 21.32 -3.56
CA SER A 384 -2.46 19.93 -3.09
C SER A 384 -2.04 18.98 -4.19
N VAL A 385 -2.58 19.12 -5.39
CA VAL A 385 -2.23 18.30 -6.56
C VAL A 385 -0.72 18.38 -6.84
N ILE A 386 -0.17 19.59 -6.89
CA ILE A 386 1.27 19.79 -7.15
C ILE A 386 2.13 19.31 -5.98
N GLY A 387 1.70 19.54 -4.73
CA GLY A 387 2.43 19.06 -3.55
C GLY A 387 2.58 17.53 -3.54
N ILE A 388 1.54 16.80 -3.90
CA ILE A 388 1.54 15.34 -4.00
C ILE A 388 2.38 14.88 -5.20
N TYR A 389 2.20 15.50 -6.36
CA TYR A 389 3.03 15.24 -7.54
C TYR A 389 4.53 15.38 -7.24
N GLU A 390 4.95 16.46 -6.57
CA GLU A 390 6.36 16.72 -6.26
C GLU A 390 7.01 15.60 -5.42
N ILE A 391 6.23 14.94 -4.57
CA ILE A 391 6.68 13.80 -3.78
C ILE A 391 6.67 12.53 -4.65
N ASN A 392 5.54 12.22 -5.27
CA ASN A 392 5.32 10.95 -5.95
C ASN A 392 6.20 10.78 -7.20
N VAL A 393 6.48 11.86 -7.93
CA VAL A 393 7.36 11.80 -9.13
C VAL A 393 8.77 11.32 -8.84
N LEU A 394 9.25 11.47 -7.60
CA LEU A 394 10.57 11.03 -7.16
C LEU A 394 10.61 9.53 -6.81
N LEU A 395 9.45 8.89 -6.64
CA LEU A 395 9.33 7.51 -6.20
C LEU A 395 9.30 6.50 -7.36
N TYR A 396 9.58 6.93 -8.60
CA TYR A 396 9.50 6.13 -9.82
C TYR A 396 10.23 4.76 -9.77
N LYS A 397 11.24 4.61 -8.90
CA LYS A 397 12.02 3.37 -8.76
C LYS A 397 11.28 2.24 -8.05
N TYR A 398 10.21 2.57 -7.34
CA TYR A 398 9.52 1.63 -6.47
C TYR A 398 8.28 1.01 -7.12
N ALA A 399 7.68 1.73 -8.08
CA ALA A 399 6.53 1.23 -8.83
C ALA A 399 6.94 0.27 -9.95
N GLY A 400 6.05 -0.64 -10.30
CA GLY A 400 6.16 -1.59 -11.39
C GLY A 400 4.93 -2.47 -11.51
N ILE A 401 4.93 -3.42 -12.43
CA ILE A 401 3.79 -4.32 -12.67
C ILE A 401 3.34 -4.99 -11.37
N GLY A 402 2.06 -4.87 -11.05
CA GLY A 402 1.45 -5.44 -9.83
C GLY A 402 1.78 -4.70 -8.53
N ALA A 403 2.53 -3.58 -8.60
CA ALA A 403 3.06 -2.87 -7.43
C ALA A 403 3.16 -1.35 -7.72
N TRP A 404 2.22 -0.53 -7.25
CA TRP A 404 2.04 0.84 -7.69
C TRP A 404 2.19 1.87 -6.57
N ASN A 405 2.88 2.98 -6.86
CA ASN A 405 2.80 4.18 -6.04
C ASN A 405 1.42 4.81 -6.20
N ASP A 406 0.74 5.05 -5.09
CA ASP A 406 -0.58 5.67 -5.06
C ASP A 406 -0.49 7.10 -4.50
N PRO A 407 -0.60 8.13 -5.36
CA PRO A 407 -0.61 9.53 -4.94
C PRO A 407 -1.98 10.01 -4.45
N ASP A 408 -2.91 9.10 -4.14
CA ASP A 408 -4.31 9.31 -3.80
C ASP A 408 -5.26 9.46 -4.99
N MET A 409 -6.55 9.52 -4.68
CA MET A 409 -7.65 9.59 -5.63
C MET A 409 -7.57 10.83 -6.55
N LEU A 410 -8.29 10.75 -7.64
CA LEU A 410 -8.47 11.87 -8.56
C LEU A 410 -9.55 12.82 -8.05
N GLU A 411 -9.19 14.08 -7.85
CA GLU A 411 -10.11 15.19 -7.54
C GLU A 411 -10.60 15.91 -8.79
N VAL A 412 -10.51 15.28 -9.94
CA VAL A 412 -10.95 15.85 -11.24
C VAL A 412 -12.44 16.12 -11.20
N GLY A 413 -12.80 17.40 -11.34
CA GLY A 413 -14.18 17.86 -11.27
C GLY A 413 -14.67 18.22 -9.86
N ASN A 414 -13.85 18.05 -8.83
CA ASN A 414 -14.15 18.46 -7.47
C ASN A 414 -13.57 19.84 -7.16
N GLY A 415 -14.22 20.56 -6.23
CA GLY A 415 -13.76 21.86 -5.74
C GLY A 415 -13.69 22.95 -6.81
N GLU A 416 -12.63 23.76 -6.75
CA GLU A 416 -12.46 24.94 -7.61
C GLU A 416 -11.34 24.76 -8.65
N LEU A 417 -10.93 23.54 -8.94
CA LEU A 417 -9.92 23.28 -9.97
C LEU A 417 -10.43 23.75 -11.34
N SER A 418 -9.66 24.62 -12.01
CA SER A 418 -9.94 25.03 -13.39
C SER A 418 -9.86 23.85 -14.36
N TYR A 419 -10.36 24.02 -15.57
CA TYR A 419 -10.28 22.99 -16.61
C TYR A 419 -8.83 22.53 -16.88
N GLU A 420 -7.87 23.47 -16.98
CA GLU A 420 -6.46 23.15 -17.22
C GLU A 420 -5.82 22.48 -16.01
N GLU A 421 -6.20 22.83 -14.77
CA GLU A 421 -5.73 22.15 -13.55
C GLU A 421 -6.28 20.73 -13.45
N ASN A 422 -7.56 20.50 -13.73
CA ASN A 422 -8.16 19.18 -13.80
C ASN A 422 -7.46 18.30 -14.86
N LYS A 423 -7.20 18.87 -16.04
CA LYS A 423 -6.48 18.20 -17.12
C LYS A 423 -5.03 17.89 -16.74
N ALA A 424 -4.35 18.82 -16.07
CA ALA A 424 -3.01 18.61 -15.56
C ALA A 424 -2.98 17.51 -14.49
N HIS A 425 -3.92 17.54 -13.53
CA HIS A 425 -4.05 16.52 -12.50
C HIS A 425 -4.18 15.11 -13.10
N PHE A 426 -5.13 14.90 -13.99
CA PHE A 426 -5.31 13.63 -14.68
C PHE A 426 -4.08 13.19 -15.47
N SER A 427 -3.48 14.11 -16.22
CA SER A 427 -2.28 13.83 -17.03
C SER A 427 -1.09 13.42 -16.16
N LEU A 428 -0.88 14.07 -15.02
CA LEU A 428 0.21 13.75 -14.11
C LEU A 428 0.04 12.35 -13.49
N TRP A 429 -1.19 11.98 -13.10
CA TRP A 429 -1.48 10.63 -12.61
C TRP A 429 -1.20 9.58 -13.70
N CYS A 430 -1.66 9.80 -14.92
CA CYS A 430 -1.36 8.90 -16.04
C CYS A 430 0.14 8.77 -16.33
N MET A 431 0.88 9.87 -16.32
CA MET A 431 2.33 9.85 -16.49
C MET A 431 3.03 9.08 -15.36
N MET A 432 2.53 9.19 -14.13
CA MET A 432 3.09 8.50 -12.97
C MET A 432 2.67 7.02 -12.86
N ALA A 433 1.88 6.48 -13.79
CA ALA A 433 1.32 5.12 -13.68
C ALA A 433 0.61 4.93 -12.32
N ALA A 434 -0.18 5.90 -11.94
CA ALA A 434 -0.88 5.91 -10.67
C ALA A 434 -2.27 5.28 -10.79
N PRO A 435 -2.83 4.70 -9.72
CA PRO A 435 -4.22 4.29 -9.72
C PRO A 435 -5.15 5.43 -10.14
N LEU A 436 -6.03 5.20 -11.09
CA LEU A 436 -7.00 6.18 -11.56
C LEU A 436 -8.35 5.95 -10.85
N ILE A 437 -8.41 6.33 -9.58
CA ILE A 437 -9.61 6.20 -8.75
C ILE A 437 -10.31 7.56 -8.67
N LEU A 438 -11.46 7.67 -9.32
CA LEU A 438 -12.27 8.90 -9.36
C LEU A 438 -12.88 9.18 -7.99
N GLY A 439 -12.80 10.44 -7.52
CA GLY A 439 -13.38 10.88 -6.25
C GLY A 439 -14.63 11.76 -6.40
N ASN A 440 -15.07 12.05 -7.64
CA ASN A 440 -16.21 12.92 -7.94
C ASN A 440 -17.52 12.13 -8.12
N ASP A 441 -18.67 12.83 -8.20
CA ASP A 441 -19.95 12.21 -8.52
C ASP A 441 -20.07 11.92 -10.01
N ILE A 442 -19.77 10.68 -10.41
CA ILE A 442 -19.81 10.24 -11.81
C ILE A 442 -21.24 10.02 -12.37
N ARG A 443 -22.27 10.12 -11.53
CA ARG A 443 -23.67 10.06 -12.00
C ARG A 443 -23.99 11.24 -12.93
N HIS A 444 -23.29 12.36 -12.76
CA HIS A 444 -23.36 13.52 -13.65
C HIS A 444 -22.78 13.31 -15.06
N PHE A 445 -22.17 12.16 -15.32
CA PHE A 445 -21.65 11.80 -16.66
C PHE A 445 -22.69 11.11 -17.54
N VAL A 446 -23.92 10.94 -17.02
CA VAL A 446 -25.04 10.32 -17.72
C VAL A 446 -26.18 11.33 -17.83
N LYS A 447 -26.72 11.49 -19.02
CA LYS A 447 -27.89 12.33 -19.29
C LYS A 447 -29.16 11.65 -18.76
N GLN A 448 -30.27 12.40 -18.71
CA GLN A 448 -31.57 11.89 -18.28
C GLN A 448 -32.10 10.74 -19.14
N ASP A 449 -31.68 10.66 -20.41
CA ASP A 449 -32.03 9.57 -21.32
C ASP A 449 -31.15 8.31 -21.16
N GLY A 450 -30.25 8.31 -20.18
CA GLY A 450 -29.34 7.21 -19.88
C GLY A 450 -28.10 7.14 -20.79
N THR A 451 -27.88 8.12 -21.69
CA THR A 451 -26.71 8.16 -22.58
C THR A 451 -25.55 8.96 -21.96
N PRO A 452 -24.29 8.71 -22.43
CA PRO A 452 -23.12 9.48 -21.97
C PRO A 452 -23.26 10.98 -22.21
N ASP A 453 -22.91 11.80 -21.23
CA ASP A 453 -22.80 13.26 -21.42
C ASP A 453 -21.41 13.65 -21.94
N THR A 454 -21.20 13.46 -23.22
CA THR A 454 -19.94 13.81 -23.89
C THR A 454 -19.64 15.31 -23.95
N ALA A 455 -20.63 16.16 -23.64
CA ALA A 455 -20.43 17.60 -23.54
C ALA A 455 -19.89 18.03 -22.16
N ASN A 456 -19.95 17.15 -21.16
CA ASN A 456 -19.41 17.42 -19.85
C ASN A 456 -17.87 17.52 -19.91
N PRO A 457 -17.25 18.65 -19.54
CA PRO A 457 -15.81 18.85 -19.66
C PRO A 457 -15.00 17.92 -18.75
N VAL A 458 -15.52 17.53 -17.58
CA VAL A 458 -14.87 16.61 -16.65
C VAL A 458 -14.88 15.19 -17.22
N TYR A 459 -16.02 14.77 -17.80
CA TYR A 459 -16.11 13.49 -18.48
C TYR A 459 -15.08 13.39 -19.63
N SER A 460 -14.93 14.45 -20.43
CA SER A 460 -13.96 14.46 -21.54
C SER A 460 -12.51 14.28 -21.08
N ILE A 461 -12.20 14.68 -19.84
CA ILE A 461 -10.87 14.47 -19.23
C ILE A 461 -10.70 13.02 -18.81
N VAL A 462 -11.60 12.50 -17.97
CA VAL A 462 -11.45 11.16 -17.37
C VAL A 462 -11.69 10.02 -18.35
N ALA A 463 -12.40 10.28 -19.46
CA ALA A 463 -12.64 9.33 -20.53
C ALA A 463 -11.62 9.42 -21.68
N ASN A 464 -10.56 10.23 -21.55
CA ASN A 464 -9.52 10.34 -22.58
C ASN A 464 -8.73 9.04 -22.72
N ARG A 465 -9.08 8.22 -23.71
CA ARG A 465 -8.48 6.90 -23.93
C ARG A 465 -6.99 6.96 -24.26
N GLU A 466 -6.51 8.05 -24.87
CA GLU A 466 -5.09 8.20 -25.21
C GLU A 466 -4.25 8.44 -23.95
N MET A 467 -4.75 9.23 -23.01
CA MET A 467 -4.10 9.42 -21.72
C MET A 467 -4.18 8.15 -20.85
N ILE A 468 -5.34 7.48 -20.85
CA ILE A 468 -5.51 6.18 -20.16
C ILE A 468 -4.51 5.15 -20.72
N ALA A 469 -4.30 5.10 -22.04
CA ALA A 469 -3.33 4.20 -22.65
C ALA A 469 -1.89 4.48 -22.22
N VAL A 470 -1.55 5.72 -21.89
CA VAL A 470 -0.25 6.05 -21.27
C VAL A 470 -0.15 5.51 -19.85
N ASP A 471 -1.22 5.61 -19.05
CA ASP A 471 -1.28 5.07 -17.71
C ASP A 471 -1.17 3.54 -17.70
N GLN A 472 -1.97 2.89 -18.53
CA GLN A 472 -2.15 1.43 -18.60
C GLN A 472 -1.10 0.72 -19.47
N ASP A 473 0.00 1.41 -19.82
CA ASP A 473 1.03 0.85 -20.68
C ASP A 473 1.68 -0.40 -20.08
N ALA A 474 1.86 -1.43 -20.91
CA ALA A 474 2.30 -2.76 -20.49
C ALA A 474 3.72 -2.82 -19.89
N LEU A 475 4.56 -1.80 -20.13
CA LEU A 475 5.86 -1.72 -19.44
C LEU A 475 5.73 -1.48 -17.94
N GLY A 476 4.60 -0.93 -17.46
CA GLY A 476 4.37 -0.66 -16.07
C GLY A 476 5.38 0.30 -15.44
N VAL A 477 5.88 1.28 -16.19
CA VAL A 477 6.95 2.19 -15.75
C VAL A 477 6.38 3.57 -15.44
N GLN A 478 6.68 4.09 -14.26
CA GLN A 478 6.39 5.47 -13.89
C GLN A 478 7.33 6.44 -14.62
N CYS A 479 6.81 7.63 -15.00
CA CYS A 479 7.62 8.68 -15.64
C CYS A 479 8.77 9.16 -14.75
N ARG A 480 9.78 9.76 -15.40
CA ARG A 480 10.85 10.51 -14.73
C ARG A 480 10.76 11.99 -15.07
N ARG A 481 11.00 12.83 -14.08
CA ARG A 481 11.24 14.25 -14.29
C ARG A 481 12.69 14.44 -14.75
N ILE A 482 12.87 14.77 -16.03
CA ILE A 482 14.21 14.94 -16.63
C ILE A 482 14.72 16.37 -16.56
N LYS A 483 13.81 17.34 -16.38
CA LYS A 483 14.13 18.77 -16.25
C LYS A 483 13.17 19.45 -15.29
N THR A 484 13.67 20.37 -14.49
CA THR A 484 12.87 21.28 -13.65
C THR A 484 13.60 22.62 -13.49
N ASN A 485 12.86 23.71 -13.46
CA ASN A 485 13.35 25.04 -13.06
C ASN A 485 12.54 25.65 -11.90
N GLY A 486 11.72 24.82 -11.25
CA GLY A 486 10.79 25.22 -10.18
C GLY A 486 9.38 25.53 -10.70
N ALA A 487 9.24 26.26 -11.79
CA ALA A 487 7.96 26.59 -12.41
C ALA A 487 7.56 25.62 -13.54
N GLU A 488 8.53 25.06 -14.21
CA GLU A 488 8.33 24.19 -15.38
C GLU A 488 9.02 22.84 -15.18
N ASP A 489 8.33 21.75 -15.47
CA ASP A 489 8.88 20.41 -15.46
C ASP A 489 8.71 19.71 -16.82
N VAL A 490 9.70 18.91 -17.19
CA VAL A 490 9.62 17.99 -18.33
C VAL A 490 9.67 16.56 -17.79
N LEU A 491 8.58 15.82 -18.03
CA LEU A 491 8.46 14.41 -17.66
C LEU A 491 8.59 13.55 -18.90
N VAL A 492 9.21 12.38 -18.73
CA VAL A 492 9.32 11.36 -19.80
C VAL A 492 8.92 10.00 -19.21
N LYS A 493 8.04 9.31 -19.91
CA LYS A 493 7.61 7.94 -19.61
C LYS A 493 7.90 7.05 -20.80
N PRO A 494 8.73 6.00 -20.63
CA PRO A 494 8.89 4.98 -21.65
C PRO A 494 7.58 4.20 -21.80
N LEU A 495 7.27 3.82 -23.04
CA LEU A 495 6.09 3.04 -23.40
C LEU A 495 6.54 1.78 -24.15
N ALA A 496 5.67 0.78 -24.19
CA ALA A 496 5.89 -0.43 -24.94
C ALA A 496 6.12 -0.15 -26.43
N GLY A 497 6.87 -1.03 -27.11
CA GLY A 497 7.17 -0.87 -28.54
C GLY A 497 8.22 0.18 -28.87
N GLY A 498 9.01 0.67 -27.91
CA GLY A 498 10.05 1.68 -28.14
C GLY A 498 9.51 3.10 -28.29
N GLU A 499 8.25 3.32 -27.92
CA GLU A 499 7.64 4.65 -27.87
C GLU A 499 7.88 5.31 -26.51
N PHE A 500 7.60 6.59 -26.39
CA PHE A 500 7.64 7.30 -25.13
C PHE A 500 6.62 8.44 -25.06
N ALA A 501 6.16 8.76 -23.86
CA ALA A 501 5.35 9.95 -23.61
C ALA A 501 6.21 11.07 -23.02
N VAL A 502 5.97 12.30 -23.47
CA VAL A 502 6.59 13.53 -22.96
C VAL A 502 5.50 14.44 -22.43
N CYS A 503 5.62 14.86 -21.18
CA CYS A 503 4.72 15.84 -20.58
C CYS A 503 5.50 17.12 -20.26
N PHE A 504 5.03 18.24 -20.77
CA PHE A 504 5.39 19.59 -20.35
C PHE A 504 4.40 20.05 -19.30
N LEU A 505 4.86 20.31 -18.10
CA LEU A 505 4.07 20.84 -16.99
C LEU A 505 4.49 22.27 -16.71
N ASN A 506 3.53 23.18 -16.74
CA ASN A 506 3.67 24.57 -16.28
C ASN A 506 2.94 24.74 -14.94
N LYS A 507 3.70 24.95 -13.86
CA LYS A 507 3.17 25.16 -12.50
C LYS A 507 2.90 26.65 -12.19
N ALA A 508 3.31 27.56 -13.10
CA ALA A 508 3.13 29.00 -12.91
C ALA A 508 1.73 29.48 -13.32
N GLY A 509 1.28 30.57 -12.73
CA GLY A 509 0.00 31.21 -13.00
C GLY A 509 -0.09 31.99 -14.32
N SER A 510 0.91 31.86 -15.22
CA SER A 510 0.92 32.47 -16.55
C SER A 510 1.33 31.44 -17.61
N PRO A 511 0.79 31.56 -18.85
CA PRO A 511 1.20 30.68 -19.94
C PRO A 511 2.70 30.82 -20.25
N THR A 512 3.33 29.74 -20.69
CA THR A 512 4.74 29.70 -21.09
C THR A 512 4.93 28.93 -22.38
N ARG A 513 6.10 29.08 -23.01
CA ARG A 513 6.51 28.30 -24.16
C ARG A 513 7.66 27.39 -23.77
N MET A 514 7.41 26.10 -23.75
CA MET A 514 8.39 25.07 -23.37
C MET A 514 8.95 24.38 -24.58
N LYS A 515 10.22 23.98 -24.48
CA LYS A 515 10.92 23.21 -25.50
C LYS A 515 11.91 22.23 -24.88
N GLN A 516 12.07 21.07 -25.56
CA GLN A 516 13.00 20.02 -25.14
C GLN A 516 13.59 19.30 -26.35
N PRO A 517 14.93 19.23 -26.48
CA PRO A 517 15.56 18.43 -27.54
C PRO A 517 15.20 16.95 -27.43
N VAL A 518 14.87 16.31 -28.56
CA VAL A 518 14.49 14.89 -28.60
C VAL A 518 15.67 14.01 -28.18
N ARG A 519 16.88 14.36 -28.62
CA ARG A 519 18.09 13.64 -28.26
C ARG A 519 18.27 13.56 -26.73
N ASP A 520 18.06 14.67 -26.01
CA ASP A 520 18.19 14.69 -24.55
C ASP A 520 17.13 13.81 -23.87
N ILE A 521 15.92 13.73 -24.47
CA ILE A 521 14.86 12.85 -23.99
C ILE A 521 15.32 11.40 -24.11
N ILE A 522 15.74 10.97 -25.31
CA ILE A 522 16.15 9.58 -25.57
C ILE A 522 17.34 9.18 -24.71
N CYS A 523 18.36 10.05 -24.59
CA CYS A 523 19.51 9.77 -23.74
C CYS A 523 19.18 9.62 -22.24
N ARG A 524 18.01 10.11 -21.79
CA ARG A 524 17.57 10.06 -20.39
C ARG A 524 16.44 9.05 -20.16
N THR A 525 15.91 8.43 -21.22
CA THR A 525 15.03 7.27 -21.08
C THR A 525 15.84 6.04 -20.66
N PHE A 526 15.21 5.09 -20.02
CA PHE A 526 15.86 3.89 -19.47
C PHE A 526 15.35 2.63 -20.17
N VAL A 527 14.81 2.79 -21.35
CA VAL A 527 14.50 1.71 -22.28
C VAL A 527 15.15 2.02 -23.62
N ASP A 528 15.40 0.97 -24.40
CA ASP A 528 15.96 1.08 -25.73
C ASP A 528 14.95 1.75 -26.69
N THR A 529 15.00 3.08 -26.74
CA THR A 529 14.28 3.87 -27.73
C THR A 529 15.20 4.09 -28.91
N PRO A 530 14.83 3.68 -30.13
CA PRO A 530 15.69 3.83 -31.29
C PRO A 530 15.95 5.30 -31.61
N PHE A 531 17.21 5.61 -31.97
CA PHE A 531 17.51 6.90 -32.57
C PHE A 531 17.01 6.91 -33.99
N ALA A 532 16.24 7.94 -34.36
CA ALA A 532 15.74 8.19 -35.70
C ALA A 532 16.04 9.65 -36.10
N GLU A 533 16.12 9.91 -37.41
CA GLU A 533 16.27 11.27 -37.91
C GLU A 533 14.96 12.06 -37.75
N VAL A 534 13.83 11.36 -37.86
CA VAL A 534 12.50 11.93 -37.75
C VAL A 534 11.65 11.09 -36.80
N TYR A 535 10.87 11.77 -35.99
CA TYR A 535 9.88 11.18 -35.10
C TYR A 535 8.50 11.75 -35.43
N THR A 536 7.46 10.97 -35.17
CA THR A 536 6.08 11.45 -35.13
C THR A 536 5.70 11.74 -33.70
N ALA A 537 5.23 12.95 -33.41
CA ALA A 537 4.66 13.35 -32.13
C ALA A 537 3.15 13.56 -32.28
N ARG A 538 2.37 12.95 -31.39
CA ARG A 538 0.92 13.11 -31.27
C ARG A 538 0.57 13.78 -29.96
N ASP A 539 -0.08 14.93 -30.05
CA ASP A 539 -0.64 15.60 -28.85
C ASP A 539 -1.90 14.85 -28.40
N LEU A 540 -1.84 14.28 -27.20
CA LEU A 540 -2.86 13.36 -26.66
C LEU A 540 -4.15 14.08 -26.21
N TRP A 541 -4.15 15.42 -26.19
CA TRP A 541 -5.33 16.22 -25.86
C TRP A 541 -6.02 16.78 -27.11
N SER A 542 -5.26 17.21 -28.10
CA SER A 542 -5.83 17.75 -29.35
C SER A 542 -5.95 16.72 -30.48
N GLY A 543 -5.31 15.57 -30.33
CA GLY A 543 -5.23 14.54 -31.36
C GLY A 543 -4.37 14.92 -32.58
N LYS A 544 -3.69 16.06 -32.56
CA LYS A 544 -2.85 16.53 -33.67
C LYS A 544 -1.54 15.76 -33.72
N GLU A 545 -1.17 15.33 -34.93
CA GLU A 545 0.14 14.73 -35.23
C GLU A 545 1.02 15.71 -36.01
N PHE A 546 2.32 15.66 -35.74
CA PHE A 546 3.33 16.42 -36.47
C PHE A 546 4.68 15.71 -36.40
N GLU A 547 5.55 16.03 -37.34
CA GLU A 547 6.91 15.49 -37.41
C GLU A 547 7.88 16.36 -36.60
N ILE A 548 8.81 15.73 -35.97
CA ILE A 548 9.90 16.38 -35.22
C ILE A 548 11.25 15.70 -35.54
N SER A 549 12.31 16.48 -35.66
CA SER A 549 13.66 15.98 -35.86
C SER A 549 14.61 16.43 -34.74
N ASP A 550 14.48 17.66 -34.25
CA ASP A 550 15.39 18.26 -33.26
C ASP A 550 14.75 18.35 -31.87
N LYS A 551 13.58 18.99 -31.78
CA LYS A 551 12.94 19.31 -30.51
C LYS A 551 11.42 19.23 -30.55
N ILE A 552 10.82 18.96 -29.40
CA ILE A 552 9.40 19.19 -29.15
C ILE A 552 9.27 20.60 -28.58
N GLU A 553 8.30 21.37 -29.07
CA GLU A 553 8.03 22.72 -28.59
C GLU A 553 6.51 22.97 -28.53
N ALA A 554 6.02 23.56 -27.44
CA ALA A 554 4.61 23.87 -27.27
C ALA A 554 4.36 25.06 -26.35
N ALA A 555 3.26 25.77 -26.61
CA ALA A 555 2.67 26.70 -25.64
C ALA A 555 1.91 25.90 -24.57
N VAL A 556 2.24 26.10 -23.32
CA VAL A 556 1.62 25.43 -22.16
C VAL A 556 0.83 26.45 -21.35
N PRO A 557 -0.46 26.22 -21.10
CA PRO A 557 -1.29 27.14 -20.29
C PRO A 557 -0.75 27.33 -18.87
N ALA A 558 -1.22 28.37 -18.19
CA ALA A 558 -1.05 28.50 -16.74
C ALA A 558 -1.63 27.26 -16.05
N HIS A 559 -0.92 26.72 -15.04
CA HIS A 559 -1.30 25.50 -14.29
C HIS A 559 -1.70 24.33 -15.20
N GLY A 560 -1.07 24.21 -16.37
CA GLY A 560 -1.50 23.29 -17.42
C GLY A 560 -0.40 22.36 -17.90
N VAL A 561 -0.80 21.47 -18.81
CA VAL A 561 0.09 20.49 -19.45
C VAL A 561 -0.06 20.47 -20.96
N ARG A 562 0.99 19.94 -21.63
CA ARG A 562 0.93 19.36 -22.97
C ARG A 562 1.57 17.98 -22.91
N VAL A 563 0.87 16.98 -23.42
CA VAL A 563 1.36 15.60 -23.40
C VAL A 563 1.42 15.06 -24.83
N PHE A 564 2.58 14.52 -25.18
CA PHE A 564 2.85 13.98 -26.51
C PHE A 564 3.26 12.51 -26.40
N ARG A 565 2.68 11.66 -27.25
CA ARG A 565 3.20 10.32 -27.54
C ARG A 565 4.11 10.41 -28.74
N VAL A 566 5.34 9.87 -28.62
CA VAL A 566 6.39 10.01 -29.62
C VAL A 566 6.87 8.64 -30.03
N ARG A 567 6.98 8.44 -31.37
CA ARG A 567 7.50 7.22 -31.97
C ARG A 567 8.51 7.56 -33.05
N ALA A 568 9.50 6.70 -33.24
CA ALA A 568 10.39 6.78 -34.39
C ALA A 568 9.59 6.56 -35.71
N LYS A 569 9.95 7.28 -36.76
CA LYS A 569 9.34 7.16 -38.08
C LYS A 569 10.06 6.12 -38.92
#